data_ee8330311c34b6cc2f0115b09631be6c
#
_entry.id   ee8330311c34b6cc2f0115b09631be6c
#
_cell.length_a   1.000
_cell.length_b   1.000
_cell.length_c   1.000
_cell.angle_alpha   90.00
_cell.angle_beta   90.00
_cell.angle_gamma   90.00
#
_symmetry.space_group_name_H-M   'P 1'
#
loop_
_entity.id
_entity.type
_entity.pdbx_description
1 polymer ?
#
loop_
_entity_poly.entity_id
_entity_poly.type
_entity_poly.pdbx_seq_one_letter_code
_entity_poly.pdbx_strand_id
1 'polypeptide(L)'
;MNAGIDTKESSMNTKEIIDRIFKDPGTQYELTEFENLGKPVHDILSIYSKIVVTGRDAGKTKHYLKSFVLFSSGNEEVQVFVEDGKASPEEIVRQLWVYKLIHQYGYKNDEIDLEASVQFGVEVGTKAADIIVYTDNTKVTPKIIIECKKPRRKDGIEQLKSYMNAKGAPVAVWSNGSDSIILYRPYPNDYDDTLFDLPKRL
;
A
#
# COMPACT_ATOMS: atom_id res chain seq x y z
N MET A 1 -24.38 -19.70 -33.28
CA MET A 1 -23.92 -18.33 -33.52
C MET A 1 -23.09 -17.92 -32.29
N ASN A 2 -21.78 -18.04 -32.40
CA ASN A 2 -20.85 -17.61 -31.34
C ASN A 2 -20.69 -16.10 -31.48
N ALA A 3 -21.23 -15.33 -30.53
CA ALA A 3 -20.93 -13.93 -30.39
C ALA A 3 -19.49 -13.79 -29.90
N GLY A 4 -18.60 -13.44 -30.81
CA GLY A 4 -17.22 -13.10 -30.49
C GLY A 4 -17.21 -11.93 -29.53
N ILE A 5 -16.61 -12.13 -28.38
CA ILE A 5 -16.26 -11.06 -27.45
C ILE A 5 -15.08 -10.31 -28.08
N ASP A 6 -15.39 -9.17 -28.69
CA ASP A 6 -14.37 -8.24 -29.21
C ASP A 6 -13.74 -7.55 -27.99
N THR A 7 -12.67 -8.10 -27.47
CA THR A 7 -11.84 -7.48 -26.43
C THR A 7 -11.05 -6.35 -27.08
N LYS A 8 -11.67 -5.20 -27.28
CA LYS A 8 -10.94 -3.95 -27.45
C LYS A 8 -10.22 -3.68 -26.13
N GLU A 9 -9.01 -4.17 -26.01
CA GLU A 9 -8.08 -3.77 -24.96
C GLU A 9 -7.90 -2.25 -25.05
N SER A 10 -8.39 -1.54 -24.05
CA SER A 10 -7.92 -0.19 -23.76
C SER A 10 -6.49 -0.36 -23.25
N SER A 11 -5.53 -0.24 -24.14
CA SER A 11 -4.14 -0.69 -23.92
C SER A 11 -3.28 0.37 -23.24
N MET A 12 -3.78 1.01 -22.16
CA MET A 12 -2.89 1.81 -21.33
C MET A 12 -1.91 0.89 -20.60
N ASN A 13 -0.63 1.17 -20.72
CA ASN A 13 0.40 0.46 -19.98
C ASN A 13 0.48 0.95 -18.53
N THR A 14 1.20 0.20 -17.68
CA THR A 14 1.34 0.53 -16.25
C THR A 14 1.84 1.96 -16.02
N LYS A 15 2.79 2.45 -16.81
CA LYS A 15 3.33 3.80 -16.70
C LYS A 15 2.25 4.85 -16.95
N GLU A 16 1.50 4.70 -18.03
CA GLU A 16 0.42 5.65 -18.39
C GLU A 16 -0.68 5.69 -17.33
N ILE A 17 -0.99 4.54 -16.70
CA ILE A 17 -1.97 4.49 -15.61
C ILE A 17 -1.44 5.19 -14.37
N ILE A 18 -0.19 4.95 -13.99
CA ILE A 18 0.46 5.64 -12.86
C ILE A 18 0.50 7.14 -13.10
N ASP A 19 0.90 7.59 -14.29
CA ASP A 19 0.92 9.01 -14.66
C ASP A 19 -0.48 9.66 -14.56
N ARG A 20 -1.54 8.90 -14.84
CA ARG A 20 -2.93 9.35 -14.65
C ARG A 20 -3.38 9.37 -13.20
N ILE A 21 -2.96 8.41 -12.38
CA ILE A 21 -3.30 8.34 -10.95
C ILE A 21 -2.74 9.54 -10.20
N PHE A 22 -1.52 9.93 -10.52
CA PHE A 22 -0.81 11.04 -9.89
C PHE A 22 -1.03 12.38 -10.60
N LYS A 23 -2.16 12.54 -11.26
CA LYS A 23 -2.52 13.75 -12.01
C LYS A 23 -2.22 15.02 -11.26
N ASP A 24 -1.14 15.64 -11.61
CA ASP A 24 -1.05 17.08 -11.72
C ASP A 24 0.08 17.40 -12.71
N PRO A 25 -0.19 17.81 -13.94
CA PRO A 25 0.86 18.18 -14.90
C PRO A 25 1.71 19.37 -14.43
N GLY A 26 1.29 20.08 -13.40
CA GLY A 26 2.05 21.19 -12.79
C GLY A 26 2.87 20.81 -11.58
N THR A 27 2.65 19.65 -10.99
CA THR A 27 3.42 19.16 -9.85
C THR A 27 3.69 17.69 -10.07
N GLN A 28 4.86 17.39 -10.59
CA GLN A 28 5.34 16.01 -10.62
C GLN A 28 5.31 15.51 -9.19
N TYR A 29 4.46 14.53 -8.96
CA TYR A 29 4.47 13.81 -7.71
C TYR A 29 5.71 12.93 -7.70
N GLU A 30 6.64 13.29 -6.87
CA GLU A 30 7.90 12.58 -6.74
C GLU A 30 7.71 11.45 -5.73
N LEU A 31 7.81 10.20 -6.19
CA LEU A 31 7.87 9.01 -5.33
C LEU A 31 9.31 8.83 -4.81
N THR A 32 9.86 9.89 -4.21
CA THR A 32 11.29 10.01 -3.84
C THR A 32 11.72 8.96 -2.83
N GLU A 33 10.80 8.48 -1.98
CA GLU A 33 11.03 7.37 -1.07
C GLU A 33 11.44 6.07 -1.80
N PHE A 34 11.08 5.97 -3.09
CA PHE A 34 11.24 4.75 -3.88
C PHE A 34 12.23 4.86 -5.05
N GLU A 35 12.99 5.94 -5.14
CA GLU A 35 13.99 6.13 -6.20
C GLU A 35 15.08 5.05 -6.21
N ASN A 36 15.43 4.53 -5.04
CA ASN A 36 16.52 3.57 -4.86
C ASN A 36 16.06 2.10 -4.87
N LEU A 37 14.92 1.77 -5.48
CA LEU A 37 14.43 0.39 -5.58
C LEU A 37 15.12 -0.45 -6.68
N GLY A 38 16.09 0.12 -7.39
CA GLY A 38 16.87 -0.57 -8.44
C GLY A 38 16.15 -0.68 -9.79
N LYS A 39 14.87 -0.32 -9.85
CA LYS A 39 14.05 -0.29 -11.08
C LYS A 39 13.07 0.89 -11.03
N PRO A 40 12.66 1.42 -12.17
CA PRO A 40 11.56 2.38 -12.24
C PRO A 40 10.26 1.80 -11.64
N VAL A 41 9.48 2.65 -11.00
CA VAL A 41 8.22 2.25 -10.33
C VAL A 41 7.27 1.48 -11.26
N HIS A 42 7.17 1.90 -12.52
CA HIS A 42 6.31 1.26 -13.52
C HIS A 42 6.80 -0.13 -13.99
N ASP A 43 8.07 -0.48 -13.73
CA ASP A 43 8.63 -1.82 -13.99
C ASP A 43 8.51 -2.72 -12.74
N ILE A 44 8.24 -2.13 -11.58
CA ILE A 44 8.01 -2.86 -10.33
C ILE A 44 6.55 -3.30 -10.23
N LEU A 45 5.62 -2.38 -10.53
CA LEU A 45 4.19 -2.58 -10.36
C LEU A 45 3.58 -3.26 -11.59
N SER A 46 2.54 -4.06 -11.37
CA SER A 46 1.74 -4.68 -12.45
C SER A 46 0.32 -4.16 -12.38
N ILE A 47 -0.03 -3.25 -13.29
CA ILE A 47 -1.39 -2.70 -13.40
C ILE A 47 -2.01 -3.14 -14.73
N TYR A 48 -3.24 -3.59 -14.67
CA TYR A 48 -3.99 -4.07 -15.83
C TYR A 48 -5.44 -3.60 -15.79
N SER A 49 -6.10 -3.66 -16.93
CA SER A 49 -7.43 -3.11 -17.15
C SER A 49 -8.49 -4.21 -17.25
N LYS A 50 -9.67 -3.96 -16.68
CA LYS A 50 -10.87 -4.77 -16.87
C LYS A 50 -12.04 -3.90 -17.28
N ILE A 51 -12.83 -4.32 -18.26
CA ILE A 51 -14.09 -3.68 -18.60
C ILE A 51 -15.18 -4.26 -17.70
N VAL A 52 -15.92 -3.40 -17.03
CA VAL A 52 -17.06 -3.82 -16.19
C VAL A 52 -18.22 -4.18 -17.11
N VAL A 53 -18.65 -5.43 -17.05
CA VAL A 53 -19.71 -5.94 -17.95
C VAL A 53 -21.13 -5.77 -17.40
N THR A 54 -21.30 -5.56 -16.09
CA THR A 54 -22.62 -5.49 -15.43
C THR A 54 -22.64 -4.42 -14.32
N GLY A 55 -23.86 -4.00 -13.93
CA GLY A 55 -24.06 -3.08 -12.81
C GLY A 55 -23.96 -1.60 -13.21
N ARG A 56 -23.87 -0.72 -12.18
CA ARG A 56 -23.85 0.75 -12.36
C ARG A 56 -22.68 1.26 -13.20
N ASP A 57 -21.56 0.55 -13.17
CA ASP A 57 -20.33 0.91 -13.87
C ASP A 57 -20.16 0.14 -15.20
N ALA A 58 -21.22 -0.53 -15.69
CA ALA A 58 -21.14 -1.28 -16.96
C ALA A 58 -20.62 -0.41 -18.10
N GLY A 59 -19.67 -0.92 -18.86
CA GLY A 59 -18.99 -0.23 -19.94
C GLY A 59 -17.78 0.63 -19.51
N LYS A 60 -17.56 0.84 -18.20
CA LYS A 60 -16.37 1.55 -17.71
C LYS A 60 -15.17 0.63 -17.65
N THR A 61 -14.00 1.20 -17.92
CA THR A 61 -12.72 0.53 -17.70
C THR A 61 -12.22 0.81 -16.29
N LYS A 62 -11.93 -0.24 -15.55
CA LYS A 62 -11.31 -0.18 -14.22
C LYS A 62 -9.89 -0.75 -14.28
N HIS A 63 -8.99 -0.14 -13.55
CA HIS A 63 -7.59 -0.54 -13.51
C HIS A 63 -7.26 -1.11 -12.14
N TYR A 64 -6.63 -2.28 -12.14
CA TYR A 64 -6.30 -3.06 -10.95
C TYR A 64 -4.79 -3.23 -10.84
N LEU A 65 -4.28 -3.06 -9.64
CA LEU A 65 -2.90 -3.32 -9.28
C LEU A 65 -2.81 -4.70 -8.64
N LYS A 66 -1.97 -5.55 -9.20
CA LYS A 66 -1.66 -6.86 -8.61
C LYS A 66 -0.84 -6.65 -7.33
N SER A 67 -1.27 -7.26 -6.25
CA SER A 67 -0.58 -7.19 -4.96
C SER A 67 0.59 -8.16 -4.90
N PHE A 68 1.67 -7.77 -4.20
CA PHE A 68 2.82 -8.65 -3.93
C PHE A 68 2.53 -9.70 -2.85
N VAL A 69 1.58 -9.39 -1.95
CA VAL A 69 1.11 -10.30 -0.90
C VAL A 69 -0.42 -10.25 -0.87
N LEU A 70 -1.05 -11.29 -0.33
CA LEU A 70 -2.50 -11.30 -0.18
C LEU A 70 -2.95 -10.24 0.82
N PHE A 71 -4.07 -9.56 0.51
CA PHE A 71 -4.78 -8.76 1.49
C PHE A 71 -5.39 -9.67 2.57
N SER A 72 -5.64 -9.15 3.75
CA SER A 72 -6.32 -9.89 4.83
C SER A 72 -7.72 -10.37 4.43
N SER A 73 -8.33 -9.74 3.44
CA SER A 73 -9.58 -10.18 2.80
C SER A 73 -9.42 -11.37 1.84
N GLY A 74 -8.17 -11.80 1.56
CA GLY A 74 -7.85 -12.84 0.57
C GLY A 74 -7.75 -12.35 -0.87
N ASN A 75 -7.90 -11.05 -1.13
CA ASN A 75 -7.76 -10.48 -2.47
C ASN A 75 -6.29 -10.45 -2.91
N GLU A 76 -6.06 -10.69 -4.21
CA GLU A 76 -4.74 -10.63 -4.87
C GLU A 76 -4.52 -9.32 -5.63
N GLU A 77 -5.53 -8.49 -5.69
CA GLU A 77 -5.53 -7.25 -6.47
C GLU A 77 -6.38 -6.17 -5.80
N VAL A 78 -6.08 -4.92 -6.11
CA VAL A 78 -6.86 -3.76 -5.65
C VAL A 78 -7.13 -2.82 -6.82
N GLN A 79 -8.34 -2.26 -6.86
CA GLN A 79 -8.70 -1.25 -7.85
C GLN A 79 -7.97 0.07 -7.54
N VAL A 80 -7.17 0.57 -8.48
CA VAL A 80 -6.38 1.80 -8.29
C VAL A 80 -6.88 2.99 -9.08
N PHE A 81 -7.63 2.76 -10.16
CA PHE A 81 -8.14 3.84 -11.00
C PHE A 81 -9.39 3.42 -11.77
N VAL A 82 -10.26 4.38 -12.05
CA VAL A 82 -11.41 4.25 -12.95
C VAL A 82 -11.37 5.45 -13.90
N GLU A 83 -11.51 5.23 -15.19
CA GLU A 83 -11.63 6.33 -16.14
C GLU A 83 -12.84 7.20 -15.78
N ASP A 84 -12.64 8.50 -15.71
CA ASP A 84 -13.60 9.51 -15.23
C ASP A 84 -14.04 9.34 -13.75
N GLY A 85 -13.23 8.65 -12.97
CA GLY A 85 -13.54 8.28 -11.60
C GLY A 85 -12.43 8.54 -10.60
N LYS A 86 -12.52 7.81 -9.47
CA LYS A 86 -11.63 7.93 -8.33
C LYS A 86 -10.30 7.22 -8.59
N ALA A 87 -9.19 7.88 -8.23
CA ALA A 87 -7.87 7.29 -8.14
C ALA A 87 -7.52 6.97 -6.67
N SER A 88 -6.73 5.91 -6.46
CA SER A 88 -6.23 5.50 -5.15
C SER A 88 -4.69 5.49 -5.14
N PRO A 89 -4.05 6.67 -5.13
CA PRO A 89 -2.59 6.76 -5.15
C PRO A 89 -1.92 6.16 -3.91
N GLU A 90 -2.62 6.08 -2.77
CA GLU A 90 -2.16 5.38 -1.57
C GLU A 90 -1.87 3.90 -1.81
N GLU A 91 -2.59 3.24 -2.73
CA GLU A 91 -2.33 1.84 -3.09
C GLU A 91 -1.00 1.65 -3.82
N ILE A 92 -0.61 2.63 -4.62
CA ILE A 92 0.71 2.65 -5.27
C ILE A 92 1.81 2.74 -4.20
N VAL A 93 1.66 3.67 -3.24
CA VAL A 93 2.59 3.83 -2.12
C VAL A 93 2.66 2.54 -1.28
N ARG A 94 1.52 1.92 -0.96
CA ARG A 94 1.44 0.67 -0.21
C ARG A 94 2.20 -0.46 -0.90
N GLN A 95 1.96 -0.70 -2.18
CA GLN A 95 2.62 -1.79 -2.90
C GLN A 95 4.12 -1.55 -3.10
N LEU A 96 4.56 -0.32 -3.24
CA LEU A 96 5.98 0.02 -3.29
C LEU A 96 6.67 -0.22 -1.93
N TRP A 97 5.99 0.04 -0.81
CA TRP A 97 6.48 -0.34 0.52
C TRP A 97 6.58 -1.86 0.68
N VAL A 98 5.57 -2.62 0.21
CA VAL A 98 5.65 -4.09 0.23
C VAL A 98 6.84 -4.58 -0.56
N TYR A 99 7.05 -4.05 -1.77
CA TYR A 99 8.21 -4.38 -2.59
C TYR A 99 9.54 -4.06 -1.86
N LYS A 100 9.64 -2.87 -1.24
CA LYS A 100 10.81 -2.44 -0.46
C LYS A 100 11.08 -3.37 0.72
N LEU A 101 10.05 -3.75 1.47
CA LEU A 101 10.16 -4.68 2.59
C LEU A 101 10.71 -6.05 2.16
N ILE A 102 10.23 -6.58 1.05
CA ILE A 102 10.66 -7.88 0.54
C ILE A 102 12.10 -7.81 -0.02
N HIS A 103 12.38 -6.84 -0.89
CA HIS A 103 13.61 -6.83 -1.69
C HIS A 103 14.78 -6.10 -1.04
N GLN A 104 14.54 -5.09 -0.19
CA GLN A 104 15.61 -4.34 0.49
C GLN A 104 15.78 -4.75 1.94
N TYR A 105 14.68 -5.05 2.65
CA TYR A 105 14.73 -5.44 4.07
C TYR A 105 14.70 -6.95 4.32
N GLY A 106 14.39 -7.76 3.30
CA GLY A 106 14.45 -9.23 3.34
C GLY A 106 13.28 -9.91 4.03
N TYR A 107 12.16 -9.20 4.27
CA TYR A 107 10.96 -9.81 4.84
C TYR A 107 10.29 -10.75 3.83
N LYS A 108 9.67 -11.82 4.32
CA LYS A 108 8.98 -12.79 3.48
C LYS A 108 7.51 -12.39 3.29
N ASN A 109 6.93 -12.83 2.18
CA ASN A 109 5.52 -12.55 1.85
C ASN A 109 4.56 -13.04 2.95
N ASP A 110 4.85 -14.19 3.56
CA ASP A 110 4.06 -14.80 4.62
C ASP A 110 4.23 -14.13 6.00
N GLU A 111 5.17 -13.19 6.13
CA GLU A 111 5.38 -12.35 7.31
C GLU A 111 4.66 -11.00 7.22
N ILE A 112 3.98 -10.72 6.11
CA ILE A 112 3.34 -9.43 5.83
C ILE A 112 1.83 -9.59 5.70
N ASP A 113 1.06 -8.72 6.35
CA ASP A 113 -0.37 -8.56 6.16
C ASP A 113 -0.71 -7.18 5.61
N LEU A 114 -1.69 -7.13 4.71
CA LEU A 114 -2.28 -5.90 4.19
C LEU A 114 -3.70 -5.72 4.70
N GLU A 115 -4.05 -4.48 5.07
CA GLU A 115 -5.36 -4.11 5.62
C GLU A 115 -5.77 -4.99 6.82
N ALA A 116 -4.79 -5.26 7.67
CA ALA A 116 -5.00 -6.09 8.84
C ALA A 116 -5.79 -5.33 9.92
N SER A 117 -6.88 -5.93 10.39
CA SER A 117 -7.74 -5.34 11.42
C SER A 117 -6.96 -5.03 12.71
N VAL A 118 -7.18 -3.83 13.24
CA VAL A 118 -6.64 -3.37 14.53
C VAL A 118 -7.77 -3.28 15.53
N GLN A 119 -7.69 -4.08 16.59
CA GLN A 119 -8.68 -4.10 17.66
C GLN A 119 -8.28 -3.10 18.77
N PHE A 120 -9.22 -2.27 19.18
CA PHE A 120 -9.07 -1.31 20.28
C PHE A 120 -9.99 -1.72 21.44
N GLY A 121 -9.39 -2.30 22.50
CA GLY A 121 -10.16 -2.77 23.67
C GLY A 121 -11.20 -3.83 23.30
N VAL A 122 -12.43 -3.68 23.77
CA VAL A 122 -13.56 -4.60 23.50
C VAL A 122 -14.29 -4.28 22.19
N GLU A 123 -14.03 -3.13 21.57
CA GLU A 123 -14.62 -2.79 20.29
C GLU A 123 -13.88 -3.55 19.19
N VAL A 124 -14.61 -4.35 18.42
CA VAL A 124 -14.11 -4.92 17.17
C VAL A 124 -14.03 -3.77 16.18
N GLY A 125 -12.84 -3.17 16.11
CA GLY A 125 -12.62 -1.96 15.30
C GLY A 125 -12.77 -2.23 13.83
N THR A 126 -13.42 -1.29 13.14
CA THR A 126 -13.49 -1.22 11.67
C THR A 126 -12.22 -0.63 11.05
N LYS A 127 -11.20 -0.34 11.88
CA LYS A 127 -9.93 0.24 11.43
C LYS A 127 -8.93 -0.85 11.09
N ALA A 128 -8.23 -0.67 10.00
CA ALA A 128 -7.18 -1.57 9.55
C ALA A 128 -5.87 -0.79 9.36
N ALA A 129 -4.75 -1.39 9.71
CA ALA A 129 -3.43 -0.88 9.37
C ALA A 129 -3.12 -1.26 7.91
N ASP A 130 -2.50 -0.36 7.17
CA ASP A 130 -2.20 -0.58 5.76
C ASP A 130 -1.26 -1.77 5.57
N ILE A 131 -0.17 -1.84 6.34
CA ILE A 131 0.79 -2.95 6.32
C ILE A 131 1.18 -3.29 7.75
N ILE A 132 1.18 -4.57 8.10
CA ILE A 132 1.79 -5.10 9.32
C ILE A 132 2.85 -6.13 8.91
N VAL A 133 4.06 -5.95 9.41
CA VAL A 133 5.15 -6.93 9.30
C VAL A 133 5.32 -7.63 10.63
N TYR A 134 5.37 -8.94 10.61
CA TYR A 134 5.53 -9.78 11.80
C TYR A 134 6.96 -10.32 11.93
N THR A 135 7.30 -10.83 13.10
CA THR A 135 8.60 -11.46 13.36
C THR A 135 8.79 -12.75 12.57
N ASP A 136 7.68 -13.43 12.29
CA ASP A 136 7.64 -14.71 11.56
C ASP A 136 6.26 -14.94 10.91
N ASN A 137 6.13 -16.06 10.21
CA ASN A 137 4.92 -16.46 9.49
C ASN A 137 3.75 -16.92 10.38
N THR A 138 3.92 -17.02 11.69
CA THR A 138 2.81 -17.28 12.60
C THR A 138 1.91 -16.06 12.78
N LYS A 139 2.44 -14.87 12.43
CA LYS A 139 1.74 -13.58 12.49
C LYS A 139 1.20 -13.24 13.89
N VAL A 140 1.92 -13.66 14.92
CA VAL A 140 1.54 -13.40 16.33
C VAL A 140 2.15 -12.11 16.83
N THR A 141 3.44 -11.87 16.53
CA THR A 141 4.19 -10.74 17.07
C THR A 141 4.47 -9.69 16.01
N PRO A 142 3.75 -8.55 16.01
CA PRO A 142 4.01 -7.45 15.11
C PRO A 142 5.38 -6.81 15.36
N LYS A 143 6.12 -6.56 14.30
CA LYS A 143 7.45 -5.93 14.32
C LYS A 143 7.42 -4.51 13.78
N ILE A 144 6.71 -4.30 12.65
CA ILE A 144 6.60 -3.00 11.99
C ILE A 144 5.15 -2.80 11.58
N ILE A 145 4.64 -1.57 11.74
CA ILE A 145 3.37 -1.12 11.15
C ILE A 145 3.67 0.02 10.20
N ILE A 146 3.08 -0.01 9.00
CA ILE A 146 3.20 1.09 8.04
C ILE A 146 1.82 1.64 7.74
N GLU A 147 1.69 2.96 7.79
CA GLU A 147 0.53 3.72 7.38
C GLU A 147 0.88 4.50 6.11
N CYS A 148 0.18 4.19 5.03
CA CYS A 148 0.38 4.80 3.73
C CYS A 148 -0.65 5.90 3.50
N LYS A 149 -0.21 7.02 2.99
CA LYS A 149 -1.08 8.14 2.63
C LYS A 149 -0.89 8.49 1.16
N LYS A 150 -1.93 9.07 0.59
CA LYS A 150 -1.79 9.68 -0.72
C LYS A 150 -0.91 10.93 -0.65
N PRO A 151 -0.37 11.34 -1.78
CA PRO A 151 0.49 12.51 -1.92
C PRO A 151 0.00 13.74 -1.16
N ARG A 152 0.96 14.49 -0.61
CA ARG A 152 0.72 15.77 0.09
C ARG A 152 -0.12 15.67 1.37
N ARG A 153 -0.60 14.49 1.76
CA ARG A 153 -1.22 14.30 3.06
C ARG A 153 -0.13 14.28 4.12
N LYS A 154 -0.46 14.88 5.29
CA LYS A 154 0.44 14.94 6.46
C LYS A 154 -0.23 14.43 7.73
N ASP A 155 -1.48 14.01 7.64
CA ASP A 155 -2.25 13.44 8.73
C ASP A 155 -1.98 11.94 8.89
N GLY A 156 -2.36 11.38 10.03
CA GLY A 156 -2.30 9.93 10.29
C GLY A 156 -1.22 9.51 11.27
N ILE A 157 -0.33 10.39 11.73
CA ILE A 157 0.70 10.05 12.73
C ILE A 157 0.06 9.58 14.05
N GLU A 158 -0.97 10.27 14.54
CA GLU A 158 -1.66 9.87 15.78
C GLU A 158 -2.43 8.54 15.61
N GLN A 159 -2.95 8.29 14.41
CA GLN A 159 -3.54 6.99 14.08
C GLN A 159 -2.48 5.90 14.12
N LEU A 160 -1.31 6.13 13.53
CA LEU A 160 -0.18 5.20 13.53
C LEU A 160 0.31 4.88 14.94
N LYS A 161 0.47 5.90 15.81
CA LYS A 161 0.81 5.71 17.24
C LYS A 161 -0.24 4.86 17.95
N SER A 162 -1.53 5.09 17.66
CA SER A 162 -2.62 4.27 18.21
C SER A 162 -2.50 2.81 17.77
N TYR A 163 -2.16 2.55 16.52
CA TYR A 163 -1.93 1.18 16.01
C TYR A 163 -0.71 0.52 16.65
N MET A 164 0.40 1.26 16.82
CA MET A 164 1.58 0.76 17.54
C MET A 164 1.22 0.30 18.96
N ASN A 165 0.44 1.09 19.69
CA ASN A 165 0.01 0.74 21.04
C ASN A 165 -0.93 -0.48 21.04
N ALA A 166 -1.93 -0.49 20.16
CA ALA A 166 -2.93 -1.57 20.11
C ALA A 166 -2.31 -2.92 19.71
N LYS A 167 -1.36 -2.91 18.79
CA LYS A 167 -0.70 -4.12 18.27
C LYS A 167 0.61 -4.48 19.00
N GLY A 168 1.17 -3.55 19.77
CA GLY A 168 2.45 -3.76 20.46
C GLY A 168 3.68 -3.70 19.54
N ALA A 169 3.56 -3.17 18.34
CA ALA A 169 4.69 -3.06 17.40
C ALA A 169 5.71 -2.03 17.90
N PRO A 170 7.02 -2.36 17.92
CA PRO A 170 8.06 -1.44 18.37
C PRO A 170 8.46 -0.40 17.33
N VAL A 171 8.18 -0.65 16.06
CA VAL A 171 8.54 0.25 14.94
C VAL A 171 7.32 0.56 14.10
N ALA A 172 7.21 1.78 13.63
CA ALA A 172 6.22 2.12 12.62
C ALA A 172 6.75 3.14 11.61
N VAL A 173 6.12 3.17 10.44
CA VAL A 173 6.40 4.11 9.36
C VAL A 173 5.11 4.81 8.96
N TRP A 174 5.15 6.10 8.88
CA TRP A 174 4.21 6.90 8.12
C TRP A 174 4.84 7.29 6.79
N SER A 175 4.15 7.12 5.68
CA SER A 175 4.67 7.52 4.37
C SER A 175 3.57 7.98 3.43
N ASN A 176 3.87 9.03 2.65
CA ASN A 176 3.03 9.50 1.54
C ASN A 176 3.71 9.28 0.18
N GLY A 177 4.81 8.52 0.16
CA GLY A 177 5.60 8.22 -1.03
C GLY A 177 6.73 9.21 -1.33
N SER A 178 6.64 10.45 -0.86
CA SER A 178 7.73 11.45 -0.92
C SER A 178 8.40 11.64 0.42
N ASP A 179 7.59 11.77 1.46
CA ASP A 179 8.05 11.95 2.83
C ASP A 179 7.76 10.67 3.62
N SER A 180 8.66 10.30 4.51
CA SER A 180 8.46 9.23 5.47
C SER A 180 8.94 9.64 6.87
N ILE A 181 8.27 9.11 7.89
CA ILE A 181 8.63 9.27 9.30
C ILE A 181 8.69 7.88 9.90
N ILE A 182 9.81 7.52 10.51
CA ILE A 182 9.99 6.25 11.21
C ILE A 182 9.90 6.54 12.70
N LEU A 183 8.96 5.86 13.37
CA LEU A 183 8.76 5.94 14.81
C LEU A 183 9.30 4.69 15.46
N TYR A 184 10.05 4.86 16.53
CA TYR A 184 10.44 3.80 17.45
C TYR A 184 9.71 3.98 18.77
N ARG A 185 9.21 2.89 19.35
CA ARG A 185 8.47 2.88 20.61
C ARG A 185 9.16 1.96 21.62
N PRO A 186 10.13 2.47 22.39
CA PRO A 186 10.81 1.68 23.41
C PRO A 186 9.86 1.24 24.55
N TYR A 187 8.89 2.09 24.88
CA TYR A 187 7.86 1.83 25.89
C TYR A 187 6.48 2.31 25.41
N PRO A 188 5.37 1.81 25.97
CA PRO A 188 4.02 2.31 25.65
C PRO A 188 3.94 3.84 25.82
N ASN A 189 3.40 4.51 24.79
CA ASN A 189 3.25 5.98 24.70
C ASN A 189 4.56 6.79 24.70
N ASP A 190 5.71 6.14 24.55
CA ASP A 190 7.00 6.78 24.38
C ASP A 190 7.44 6.56 22.90
N TYR A 191 7.61 7.66 22.15
CA TYR A 191 7.89 7.61 20.72
C TYR A 191 9.13 8.44 20.39
N ASP A 192 10.06 7.81 19.68
CA ASP A 192 11.28 8.40 19.15
C ASP A 192 11.20 8.38 17.61
N ASP A 193 11.41 9.51 16.97
CA ASP A 193 11.43 9.67 15.51
C ASP A 193 12.84 9.84 14.94
N THR A 194 13.87 9.52 15.74
CA THR A 194 15.27 9.65 15.33
C THR A 194 15.78 8.49 14.49
N LEU A 195 15.00 7.44 14.27
CA LEU A 195 15.39 6.34 13.40
C LEU A 195 15.43 6.80 11.93
N PHE A 196 16.57 6.53 11.29
CA PHE A 196 16.77 6.87 9.87
C PHE A 196 16.51 5.71 8.91
N ASP A 197 16.36 4.49 9.42
CA ASP A 197 16.14 3.30 8.60
C ASP A 197 15.41 2.20 9.39
N LEU A 198 14.76 1.29 8.67
CA LEU A 198 14.06 0.17 9.25
C LEU A 198 15.00 -0.99 9.62
N PRO A 199 14.67 -1.77 10.66
CA PRO A 199 15.39 -2.98 10.95
C PRO A 199 15.23 -4.00 9.82
N LYS A 200 16.34 -4.53 9.32
CA LYS A 200 16.32 -5.66 8.38
C LYS A 200 15.79 -6.92 9.08
N ARG A 201 15.26 -7.81 8.27
CA ARG A 201 15.00 -9.18 8.71
C ARG A 201 16.34 -9.86 9.03
N LEU A 202 16.45 -10.45 10.23
CA LEU A 202 17.59 -11.27 10.63
C LEU A 202 17.45 -12.69 10.09
#